data_c19e97557aeef081b2a53c4dfe2dfccb
#
_entry.id   c19e97557aeef081b2a53c4dfe2dfccb
#
_cell.length_a   1.000
_cell.length_b   1.000
_cell.length_c   1.000
_cell.angle_alpha   90.00
_cell.angle_beta   90.00
_cell.angle_gamma   90.00
#
_symmetry.space_group_name_H-M   'P 1'
#
loop_
_entity.id
_entity.type
_entity.pdbx_description
1 polymer ?
#
loop_
_entity_poly.entity_id
_entity_poly.type
_entity_poly.pdbx_seq_one_letter_code
_entity_poly.pdbx_strand_id
1 'polypeptide(L)'
;QVTWDSALNGMTLSSCMATMIINSDNSCPEAWLARYGFSTVTQQAHDIGAANTNFVPYGMTTTANDLATVLKGFYSNSIASPDSTDQLFSLMETQVYREGIPAGIGSVGVVQDKVGFMDGLLHDAAIVRSDKGDYAMVIMTDGSSWNKIAQASLLIYESL
;
A
#
# COMPACT_ATOMS: atom_id res chain seq x y z
N GLN A 1 24.06 7.01 1.76
CA GLN A 1 22.89 6.42 2.45
C GLN A 1 21.68 7.31 2.21
N VAL A 2 20.53 6.73 1.86
CA VAL A 2 19.26 7.45 1.73
C VAL A 2 18.66 7.58 3.12
N THR A 3 18.21 8.79 3.47
CA THR A 3 17.54 9.09 4.75
C THR A 3 16.21 9.81 4.48
N TRP A 4 15.37 9.94 5.47
CA TRP A 4 14.11 10.65 5.38
C TRP A 4 14.24 12.12 4.96
N ASP A 5 15.39 12.75 5.24
CA ASP A 5 15.73 14.13 4.83
C ASP A 5 16.36 14.23 3.43
N SER A 6 16.63 13.08 2.78
CA SER A 6 17.18 13.08 1.43
C SER A 6 16.22 13.72 0.43
N ALA A 7 16.76 14.53 -0.48
CA ALA A 7 15.95 15.23 -1.47
C ALA A 7 15.46 14.28 -2.58
N LEU A 8 14.19 14.33 -2.88
CA LEU A 8 13.53 13.70 -4.02
C LEU A 8 12.42 14.63 -4.54
N ASN A 9 12.40 14.89 -5.84
CA ASN A 9 11.37 15.74 -6.48
C ASN A 9 11.19 17.12 -5.82
N GLY A 10 12.30 17.75 -5.39
CA GLY A 10 12.27 19.09 -4.78
C GLY A 10 11.75 19.16 -3.35
N MET A 11 11.50 18.03 -2.71
CA MET A 11 11.07 17.91 -1.30
C MET A 11 11.91 16.87 -0.56
N THR A 12 11.71 16.71 0.75
CA THR A 12 12.32 15.63 1.51
C THR A 12 11.64 14.29 1.17
N LEU A 13 12.35 13.18 1.31
CA LEU A 13 11.76 11.84 1.13
C LEU A 13 10.58 11.63 2.10
N SER A 14 10.64 12.15 3.32
CA SER A 14 9.53 12.11 4.28
C SER A 14 8.27 12.79 3.73
N SER A 15 8.40 14.02 3.21
CA SER A 15 7.27 14.74 2.58
C SER A 15 6.75 14.02 1.33
N CYS A 16 7.67 13.46 0.55
CA CYS A 16 7.37 12.68 -0.64
C CYS A 16 6.52 11.44 -0.31
N MET A 17 6.94 10.67 0.70
CA MET A 17 6.18 9.52 1.20
C MET A 17 4.80 9.93 1.73
N ALA A 18 4.70 11.03 2.46
CA ALA A 18 3.43 11.51 2.99
C ALA A 18 2.43 11.81 1.86
N THR A 19 2.82 12.58 0.84
CA THR A 19 1.92 12.90 -0.29
C THR A 19 1.54 11.65 -1.10
N MET A 20 2.49 10.75 -1.34
CA MET A 20 2.26 9.49 -2.04
C MET A 20 1.25 8.59 -1.30
N ILE A 21 1.40 8.44 0.01
CA ILE A 21 0.55 7.53 0.79
C ILE A 21 -0.80 8.18 1.10
N ILE A 22 -0.82 9.42 1.62
CA ILE A 22 -2.06 10.08 2.05
C ILE A 22 -2.94 10.46 0.87
N ASN A 23 -2.36 11.07 -0.16
CA ASN A 23 -3.11 11.65 -1.28
C ASN A 23 -3.06 10.79 -2.55
N SER A 24 -2.31 9.67 -2.52
CA SER A 24 -2.05 8.84 -3.71
C SER A 24 -1.38 9.63 -4.86
N ASP A 25 -0.52 10.59 -4.52
CA ASP A 25 0.22 11.39 -5.49
C ASP A 25 1.26 10.56 -6.23
N ASN A 26 1.32 10.67 -7.54
CA ASN A 26 2.22 9.90 -8.39
C ASN A 26 3.59 10.54 -8.61
N SER A 27 3.76 11.82 -8.29
CA SER A 27 5.00 12.55 -8.57
C SER A 27 6.21 11.98 -7.85
N CYS A 28 6.03 11.49 -6.62
CA CYS A 28 7.07 10.86 -5.83
C CYS A 28 7.49 9.49 -6.33
N PRO A 29 6.59 8.52 -6.55
CA PRO A 29 6.99 7.22 -7.09
C PRO A 29 7.56 7.35 -8.52
N GLU A 30 7.06 8.27 -9.34
CA GLU A 30 7.64 8.55 -10.66
C GLU A 30 9.08 9.10 -10.57
N ALA A 31 9.32 10.03 -9.65
CA ALA A 31 10.67 10.56 -9.41
C ALA A 31 11.62 9.48 -8.86
N TRP A 32 11.13 8.55 -8.05
CA TRP A 32 11.89 7.40 -7.56
C TRP A 32 12.27 6.47 -8.71
N LEU A 33 11.31 6.10 -9.56
CA LEU A 33 11.53 5.28 -10.76
C LEU A 33 12.49 5.95 -11.75
N ALA A 34 12.37 7.27 -11.95
CA ALA A 34 13.28 8.03 -12.79
C ALA A 34 14.72 8.03 -12.25
N ARG A 35 14.88 8.09 -10.92
CA ARG A 35 16.20 8.14 -10.27
C ARG A 35 16.90 6.80 -10.22
N TYR A 36 16.20 5.72 -9.94
CA TYR A 36 16.78 4.39 -9.68
C TYR A 36 16.56 3.40 -10.82
N GLY A 37 15.63 3.68 -11.71
CA GLY A 37 15.28 2.83 -12.85
C GLY A 37 14.29 1.72 -12.49
N PHE A 38 13.46 1.37 -13.46
CA PHE A 38 12.40 0.37 -13.33
C PHE A 38 12.93 -1.01 -12.92
N SER A 39 14.02 -1.47 -13.54
CA SER A 39 14.62 -2.78 -13.23
C SER A 39 15.14 -2.88 -11.80
N THR A 40 15.73 -1.79 -11.29
CA THR A 40 16.22 -1.75 -9.90
C THR A 40 15.05 -1.85 -8.92
N VAL A 41 13.97 -1.09 -9.15
CA VAL A 41 12.80 -1.10 -8.27
C VAL A 41 12.06 -2.45 -8.37
N THR A 42 11.98 -3.06 -9.55
CA THR A 42 11.47 -4.43 -9.72
C THR A 42 12.30 -5.42 -8.90
N GLN A 43 13.62 -5.37 -9.00
CA GLN A 43 14.47 -6.27 -8.23
C GLN A 43 14.32 -6.08 -6.72
N GLN A 44 14.21 -4.84 -6.26
CA GLN A 44 13.93 -4.54 -4.84
C GLN A 44 12.59 -5.15 -4.38
N ALA A 45 11.54 -5.09 -5.22
CA ALA A 45 10.27 -5.74 -4.92
C ALA A 45 10.41 -7.27 -4.82
N HIS A 46 11.16 -7.88 -5.74
CA HIS A 46 11.43 -9.33 -5.70
C HIS A 46 12.25 -9.73 -4.46
N ASP A 47 13.25 -8.93 -4.09
CA ASP A 47 14.12 -9.20 -2.93
C ASP A 47 13.35 -9.21 -1.60
N ILE A 48 12.23 -8.47 -1.51
CA ILE A 48 11.33 -8.46 -0.35
C ILE A 48 10.15 -9.44 -0.48
N GLY A 49 10.16 -10.30 -1.50
CA GLY A 49 9.20 -11.38 -1.68
C GLY A 49 8.02 -11.11 -2.61
N ALA A 50 7.92 -9.93 -3.23
CA ALA A 50 6.89 -9.59 -4.21
C ALA A 50 7.31 -10.05 -5.62
N ALA A 51 7.46 -11.37 -5.82
CA ALA A 51 8.13 -11.98 -6.97
C ALA A 51 7.36 -11.83 -8.31
N ASN A 52 6.07 -11.49 -8.28
CA ASN A 52 5.25 -11.26 -9.48
C ASN A 52 5.01 -9.77 -9.74
N THR A 53 5.62 -8.89 -8.93
CA THR A 53 5.51 -7.43 -9.08
C THR A 53 6.55 -6.94 -10.07
N ASN A 54 6.11 -6.25 -11.13
CA ASN A 54 7.00 -5.74 -12.16
C ASN A 54 6.74 -4.26 -12.40
N PHE A 55 7.77 -3.45 -12.23
CA PHE A 55 7.77 -2.05 -12.62
C PHE A 55 8.36 -1.94 -14.02
N VAL A 56 7.55 -1.51 -14.96
CA VAL A 56 7.93 -1.28 -16.36
C VAL A 56 7.31 0.03 -16.84
N PRO A 57 7.87 0.69 -17.88
CA PRO A 57 7.37 2.00 -18.34
C PRO A 57 5.87 2.02 -18.67
N TYR A 58 5.34 0.90 -19.15
CA TYR A 58 3.92 0.72 -19.45
C TYR A 58 3.49 -0.67 -19.03
N GLY A 59 2.36 -0.77 -18.31
CA GLY A 59 1.81 -2.07 -17.90
C GLY A 59 2.48 -2.65 -16.64
N MET A 60 2.71 -1.83 -15.62
CA MET A 60 3.12 -2.31 -14.29
C MET A 60 2.13 -3.33 -13.77
N THR A 61 2.63 -4.40 -13.16
CA THR A 61 1.79 -5.50 -12.64
C THR A 61 2.19 -5.87 -11.22
N THR A 62 1.20 -6.34 -10.47
CA THR A 62 1.38 -6.95 -9.15
C THR A 62 0.27 -7.98 -8.91
N THR A 63 0.31 -8.67 -7.78
CA THR A 63 -0.72 -9.60 -7.34
C THR A 63 -1.17 -9.29 -5.92
N ALA A 64 -2.37 -9.73 -5.54
CA ALA A 64 -2.84 -9.61 -4.17
C ALA A 64 -1.90 -10.30 -3.17
N ASN A 65 -1.32 -11.44 -3.54
CA ASN A 65 -0.34 -12.15 -2.72
C ASN A 65 0.96 -11.35 -2.52
N ASP A 66 1.46 -10.69 -3.56
CA ASP A 66 2.67 -9.87 -3.46
C ASP A 66 2.43 -8.68 -2.52
N LEU A 67 1.30 -7.97 -2.68
CA LEU A 67 0.94 -6.87 -1.80
C LEU A 67 0.75 -7.32 -0.35
N ALA A 68 0.09 -8.46 -0.12
CA ALA A 68 -0.05 -9.04 1.21
C ALA A 68 1.31 -9.44 1.81
N THR A 69 2.24 -9.95 1.00
CA THR A 69 3.61 -10.28 1.42
C THR A 69 4.37 -9.03 1.86
N VAL A 70 4.29 -7.95 1.08
CA VAL A 70 4.91 -6.67 1.43
C VAL A 70 4.33 -6.10 2.73
N LEU A 71 3.01 -6.08 2.86
CA LEU A 71 2.33 -5.60 4.09
C LEU A 71 2.74 -6.41 5.32
N LYS A 72 2.78 -7.73 5.21
CA LYS A 72 3.23 -8.62 6.28
C LYS A 72 4.71 -8.41 6.61
N GLY A 73 5.55 -8.14 5.62
CA GLY A 73 6.96 -7.82 5.80
C GLY A 73 7.16 -6.53 6.59
N PHE A 74 6.38 -5.48 6.31
CA PHE A 74 6.35 -4.28 7.14
C PHE A 74 5.83 -4.57 8.55
N TYR A 75 4.68 -5.22 8.66
CA TYR A 75 4.06 -5.53 9.96
C TYR A 75 5.00 -6.30 10.90
N SER A 76 5.80 -7.22 10.37
CA SER A 76 6.78 -8.02 11.12
C SER A 76 8.15 -7.33 11.29
N ASN A 77 8.33 -6.12 10.77
CA ASN A 77 9.62 -5.41 10.72
C ASN A 77 10.74 -6.20 10.02
N SER A 78 10.40 -7.09 9.09
CA SER A 78 11.40 -7.91 8.38
C SER A 78 12.00 -7.20 7.16
N ILE A 79 11.33 -6.16 6.64
CA ILE A 79 11.78 -5.42 5.44
C ILE A 79 12.07 -3.94 5.70
N ALA A 80 11.75 -3.42 6.89
CA ALA A 80 12.04 -2.06 7.31
C ALA A 80 12.30 -2.02 8.83
N SER A 81 12.88 -0.92 9.32
CA SER A 81 13.02 -0.70 10.76
C SER A 81 11.66 -0.46 11.41
N PRO A 82 11.50 -0.73 12.73
CA PRO A 82 10.26 -0.43 13.45
C PRO A 82 9.82 1.04 13.28
N ASP A 83 10.73 2.00 13.43
CA ASP A 83 10.41 3.43 13.28
C ASP A 83 9.88 3.77 11.88
N SER A 84 10.48 3.18 10.84
CA SER A 84 10.02 3.38 9.45
C SER A 84 8.67 2.72 9.20
N THR A 85 8.42 1.55 9.78
CA THR A 85 7.16 0.84 9.72
C THR A 85 6.04 1.63 10.40
N ASP A 86 6.29 2.13 11.60
CA ASP A 86 5.32 2.92 12.37
C ASP A 86 4.97 4.22 11.63
N GLN A 87 5.97 4.87 11.03
CA GLN A 87 5.75 6.06 10.20
C GLN A 87 4.87 5.72 8.97
N LEU A 88 5.17 4.64 8.25
CA LEU A 88 4.39 4.21 7.09
C LEU A 88 2.93 3.92 7.49
N PHE A 89 2.72 3.12 8.52
CA PHE A 89 1.37 2.75 8.96
C PHE A 89 0.57 3.94 9.47
N SER A 90 1.22 4.91 10.14
CA SER A 90 0.57 6.16 10.52
C SER A 90 0.09 6.96 9.31
N LEU A 91 0.89 7.01 8.24
CA LEU A 91 0.47 7.66 6.99
C LEU A 91 -0.69 6.90 6.31
N MET A 92 -0.64 5.57 6.28
CA MET A 92 -1.70 4.73 5.70
C MET A 92 -3.03 4.88 6.44
N GLU A 93 -3.01 5.08 7.75
CA GLU A 93 -4.23 5.30 8.56
C GLU A 93 -4.90 6.64 8.24
N THR A 94 -4.13 7.63 7.79
CA THR A 94 -4.59 8.99 7.49
C THR A 94 -4.84 9.25 6.00
N GLN A 95 -4.76 8.23 5.15
CA GLN A 95 -5.04 8.39 3.72
C GLN A 95 -6.48 8.90 3.48
N VAL A 96 -6.66 9.71 2.42
CA VAL A 96 -7.94 10.40 2.16
C VAL A 96 -9.01 9.52 1.49
N TYR A 97 -8.61 8.43 0.83
CA TYR A 97 -9.52 7.50 0.14
C TYR A 97 -9.89 6.35 1.08
N ARG A 98 -11.04 6.46 1.74
CA ARG A 98 -11.45 5.52 2.81
C ARG A 98 -12.73 4.74 2.47
N GLU A 99 -13.16 4.74 1.20
CA GLU A 99 -14.42 4.13 0.75
C GLU A 99 -14.35 2.60 0.57
N GLY A 100 -13.13 2.02 0.54
CA GLY A 100 -12.88 0.59 0.36
C GLY A 100 -12.91 -0.21 1.66
N ILE A 101 -11.81 -0.89 1.98
CA ILE A 101 -11.67 -1.70 3.19
C ILE A 101 -12.04 -0.93 4.46
N PRO A 102 -11.58 0.34 4.66
CA PRO A 102 -11.96 1.11 5.84
C PRO A 102 -13.47 1.27 6.03
N ALA A 103 -14.21 1.52 4.95
CA ALA A 103 -15.67 1.66 5.03
C ALA A 103 -16.37 0.37 5.42
N GLY A 104 -15.86 -0.80 5.00
CA GLY A 104 -16.42 -2.09 5.36
C GLY A 104 -16.10 -2.51 6.79
N ILE A 105 -14.87 -2.27 7.25
CA ILE A 105 -14.45 -2.58 8.63
C ILE A 105 -15.09 -1.62 9.63
N GLY A 106 -15.25 -0.35 9.27
CA GLY A 106 -15.90 0.65 10.12
C GLY A 106 -15.25 0.75 11.51
N SER A 107 -16.06 0.74 12.55
CA SER A 107 -15.60 0.92 13.94
C SER A 107 -15.10 -0.37 14.62
N VAL A 108 -15.15 -1.53 13.95
CA VAL A 108 -14.72 -2.81 14.55
C VAL A 108 -13.21 -3.04 14.43
N GLY A 109 -12.50 -2.17 13.75
CA GLY A 109 -11.05 -2.25 13.63
C GLY A 109 -10.41 -0.95 13.14
N VAL A 110 -9.09 -0.87 13.30
CA VAL A 110 -8.25 0.18 12.70
C VAL A 110 -7.72 -0.34 11.38
N VAL A 111 -7.85 0.45 10.32
CA VAL A 111 -7.42 0.07 8.96
C VAL A 111 -6.33 1.02 8.48
N GLN A 112 -5.18 0.44 8.20
CA GLN A 112 -4.01 1.10 7.63
C GLN A 112 -3.90 0.63 6.18
N ASP A 113 -4.43 1.43 5.24
CA ASP A 113 -4.63 1.01 3.86
C ASP A 113 -3.94 1.91 2.82
N LYS A 114 -3.77 1.37 1.64
CA LYS A 114 -3.38 2.09 0.44
C LYS A 114 -4.22 1.64 -0.74
N VAL A 115 -4.92 2.58 -1.34
CA VAL A 115 -5.69 2.35 -2.55
C VAL A 115 -4.84 2.43 -3.81
N GLY A 116 -5.31 1.76 -4.86
CA GLY A 116 -4.86 1.94 -6.24
C GLY A 116 -6.07 1.98 -7.16
N PHE A 117 -6.12 2.95 -8.06
CA PHE A 117 -7.22 3.05 -9.03
C PHE A 117 -6.74 3.65 -10.35
N MET A 118 -7.19 3.06 -11.44
CA MET A 118 -6.90 3.52 -12.80
C MET A 118 -7.83 2.79 -13.79
N ASP A 119 -8.44 3.50 -14.72
CA ASP A 119 -9.17 2.94 -15.87
C ASP A 119 -10.19 1.83 -15.51
N GLY A 120 -10.95 2.01 -14.42
CA GLY A 120 -11.94 1.04 -13.94
C GLY A 120 -11.39 -0.02 -13.01
N LEU A 121 -10.08 -0.10 -12.82
CA LEU A 121 -9.46 -0.89 -11.77
C LEU A 121 -9.61 -0.18 -10.42
N LEU A 122 -10.01 -0.92 -9.40
CA LEU A 122 -10.08 -0.44 -8.02
C LEU A 122 -9.43 -1.49 -7.12
N HIS A 123 -8.42 -1.08 -6.37
CA HIS A 123 -7.66 -1.96 -5.50
C HIS A 123 -7.53 -1.32 -4.12
N ASP A 124 -7.52 -2.15 -3.10
CA ASP A 124 -7.26 -1.71 -1.73
C ASP A 124 -6.44 -2.77 -0.99
N ALA A 125 -5.38 -2.34 -0.31
CA ALA A 125 -4.45 -3.21 0.39
C ALA A 125 -4.20 -2.64 1.80
N ALA A 126 -4.46 -3.43 2.84
CA ALA A 126 -4.49 -2.96 4.21
C ALA A 126 -3.86 -3.95 5.21
N ILE A 127 -3.37 -3.38 6.31
CA ILE A 127 -3.32 -4.08 7.61
C ILE A 127 -4.57 -3.67 8.38
N VAL A 128 -5.34 -4.67 8.81
CA VAL A 128 -6.52 -4.49 9.67
C VAL A 128 -6.16 -4.97 11.07
N ARG A 129 -6.37 -4.10 12.06
CA ARG A 129 -6.20 -4.41 13.48
C ARG A 129 -7.57 -4.47 14.13
N SER A 130 -7.98 -5.63 14.62
CA SER A 130 -9.32 -5.86 15.18
C SER A 130 -9.29 -6.76 16.40
N ASP A 131 -10.44 -6.91 17.06
CA ASP A 131 -10.63 -7.82 18.17
C ASP A 131 -10.49 -9.31 17.77
N LYS A 132 -10.59 -9.61 16.46
CA LYS A 132 -10.35 -10.96 15.91
C LYS A 132 -8.87 -11.20 15.56
N GLY A 133 -8.00 -10.24 15.84
CA GLY A 133 -6.57 -10.27 15.54
C GLY A 133 -6.19 -9.33 14.39
N ASP A 134 -4.89 -9.26 14.14
CA ASP A 134 -4.31 -8.43 13.08
C ASP A 134 -4.06 -9.26 11.82
N TYR A 135 -4.44 -8.74 10.66
CA TYR A 135 -4.26 -9.45 9.39
C TYR A 135 -4.05 -8.49 8.22
N ALA A 136 -3.39 -9.00 7.16
CA ALA A 136 -3.31 -8.31 5.88
C ALA A 136 -4.54 -8.66 5.04
N MET A 137 -5.21 -7.64 4.49
CA MET A 137 -6.31 -7.78 3.55
C MET A 137 -5.96 -7.07 2.25
N VAL A 138 -6.07 -7.76 1.13
CA VAL A 138 -5.86 -7.18 -0.20
C VAL A 138 -7.02 -7.56 -1.11
N ILE A 139 -7.70 -6.56 -1.64
CA ILE A 139 -8.82 -6.73 -2.58
C ILE A 139 -8.47 -6.02 -3.88
N MET A 140 -8.33 -6.78 -4.95
CA MET A 140 -8.05 -6.27 -6.29
C MET A 140 -9.24 -6.55 -7.19
N THR A 141 -9.72 -5.54 -7.92
CA THR A 141 -10.92 -5.66 -8.75
C THR A 141 -10.73 -5.00 -10.11
N ASP A 142 -11.51 -5.46 -11.08
CA ASP A 142 -11.67 -4.88 -12.40
C ASP A 142 -13.17 -4.66 -12.65
N GLY A 143 -13.58 -3.44 -13.03
CA GLY A 143 -14.96 -3.08 -13.28
C GLY A 143 -15.89 -3.16 -12.05
N SER A 144 -15.35 -2.97 -10.84
CA SER A 144 -16.11 -3.04 -9.59
C SER A 144 -16.43 -1.65 -9.02
N SER A 145 -16.75 -1.57 -7.73
CA SER A 145 -17.00 -0.32 -7.01
C SER A 145 -16.42 -0.36 -5.59
N TRP A 146 -16.12 0.79 -5.02
CA TRP A 146 -15.67 0.91 -3.64
C TRP A 146 -16.64 0.26 -2.65
N ASN A 147 -17.95 0.41 -2.89
CA ASN A 147 -18.97 -0.24 -2.06
C ASN A 147 -18.85 -1.78 -2.08
N LYS A 148 -18.56 -2.40 -3.23
CA LYS A 148 -18.34 -3.85 -3.29
C LYS A 148 -17.06 -4.28 -2.58
N ILE A 149 -16.00 -3.48 -2.62
CA ILE A 149 -14.79 -3.71 -1.84
C ILE A 149 -15.12 -3.63 -0.36
N ALA A 150 -15.87 -2.61 0.09
CA ALA A 150 -16.31 -2.46 1.47
C ALA A 150 -17.17 -3.65 1.94
N GLN A 151 -18.15 -4.08 1.13
CA GLN A 151 -18.97 -5.26 1.44
C GLN A 151 -18.14 -6.54 1.55
N ALA A 152 -17.20 -6.76 0.62
CA ALA A 152 -16.31 -7.91 0.66
C ALA A 152 -15.42 -7.90 1.91
N SER A 153 -14.88 -6.73 2.30
CA SER A 153 -14.04 -6.62 3.49
C SER A 153 -14.81 -6.92 4.78
N LEU A 154 -16.07 -6.48 4.88
CA LEU A 154 -16.92 -6.83 6.00
C LEU A 154 -17.20 -8.34 6.07
N LEU A 155 -17.56 -8.96 4.95
CA LEU A 155 -17.80 -10.40 4.89
C LEU A 155 -16.56 -11.21 5.26
N ILE A 156 -15.38 -10.79 4.83
CA ILE A 156 -14.12 -11.42 5.23
C ILE A 156 -13.93 -11.31 6.74
N TYR A 157 -14.08 -10.10 7.31
CA TYR A 157 -13.98 -9.89 8.76
C TYR A 157 -14.98 -10.75 9.54
N GLU A 158 -16.24 -10.84 9.10
CA GLU A 158 -17.26 -11.65 9.76
C GLU A 158 -16.95 -13.15 9.73
N SER A 159 -16.17 -13.61 8.73
CA SER A 159 -15.79 -15.01 8.56
C SER A 159 -14.59 -15.46 9.41
N LEU A 160 -13.85 -14.53 10.01
CA LEU A 160 -12.74 -14.81 10.91
C LEU A 160 -13.27 -15.16 12.33
#